data_bcde72ad4adf8b3803caa2047f15dfcb
#
_entry.id   bcde72ad4adf8b3803caa2047f15dfcb
#
_cell.length_a   1.000
_cell.length_b   1.000
_cell.length_c   1.000
_cell.angle_alpha   90.00
_cell.angle_beta   90.00
_cell.angle_gamma   90.00
#
_symmetry.space_group_name_H-M   'P 1'
#
loop_
_entity.id
_entity.type
_entity.pdbx_description
1 polymer ?
#
loop_
_entity_poly.entity_id
_entity_poly.type
_entity_poly.pdbx_seq_one_letter_code
_entity_poly.pdbx_strand_id
1 'polypeptide(L)'
;YQRVKREEPARWAGWNVDAELERQLLQVLRMKPRRTASGVATITVITKPWPCSGDCLFCPNDLRMPKSYLHAEPACARAEQACFDPYLQVSARLTALSQMGHATDKIELIVLGGTWSDYPEGYQTWFMSELFRALNDDAVAGVAANPMLARPGISRAEAGRLLDDAPADALPPVVA
;
A
#
# COMPACT_ATOMS: atom_id res chain seq x y z
N TYR A 1 -0.99 -5.03 21.18
CA TYR A 1 0.13 -5.64 21.90
C TYR A 1 1.43 -5.55 21.10
N GLN A 2 1.43 -5.74 19.77
CA GLN A 2 2.63 -5.70 18.92
C GLN A 2 3.40 -4.38 19.05
N ARG A 3 2.70 -3.24 19.12
CA ARG A 3 3.34 -1.95 19.37
C ARG A 3 4.08 -1.95 20.71
N VAL A 4 3.46 -2.42 21.78
CA VAL A 4 4.10 -2.48 23.12
C VAL A 4 5.31 -3.42 23.09
N LYS A 5 5.18 -4.59 22.44
CA LYS A 5 6.29 -5.56 22.31
C LYS A 5 7.51 -4.95 21.62
N ARG A 6 7.29 -4.10 20.59
CA ARG A 6 8.35 -3.47 19.80
C ARG A 6 8.92 -2.20 20.44
N GLU A 7 8.04 -1.32 20.92
CA GLU A 7 8.41 0.03 21.35
C GLU A 7 8.67 0.12 22.87
N GLU A 8 8.09 -0.79 23.64
CA GLU A 8 8.16 -0.81 25.10
C GLU A 8 8.53 -2.22 25.62
N PRO A 9 9.71 -2.77 25.26
CA PRO A 9 10.04 -4.17 25.57
C PRO A 9 10.04 -4.50 27.08
N ALA A 10 10.40 -3.55 27.94
CA ALA A 10 10.36 -3.73 29.38
C ALA A 10 8.91 -3.88 29.89
N ARG A 11 7.98 -3.12 29.35
CA ARG A 11 6.55 -3.23 29.65
C ARG A 11 5.97 -4.56 29.14
N TRP A 12 6.38 -4.98 27.93
CA TRP A 12 6.00 -6.29 27.39
C TRP A 12 6.48 -7.43 28.28
N ALA A 13 7.74 -7.40 28.73
CA ALA A 13 8.27 -8.40 29.63
C ALA A 13 7.49 -8.51 30.95
N GLY A 14 6.99 -7.38 31.48
CA GLY A 14 6.15 -7.33 32.67
C GLY A 14 4.78 -8.02 32.50
N TRP A 15 4.32 -8.28 31.29
CA TRP A 15 3.08 -9.01 31.05
C TRP A 15 3.22 -10.53 31.19
N ASN A 16 4.44 -11.05 31.32
CA ASN A 16 4.76 -12.49 31.45
C ASN A 16 4.07 -13.36 30.37
N VAL A 17 4.02 -12.86 29.16
CA VAL A 17 3.42 -13.57 28.02
C VAL A 17 4.45 -14.50 27.41
N ASP A 18 4.27 -15.81 27.61
CA ASP A 18 5.07 -16.82 26.93
C ASP A 18 4.63 -17.02 25.47
N ALA A 19 5.38 -17.83 24.73
CA ALA A 19 5.11 -18.07 23.31
C ALA A 19 3.75 -18.73 23.04
N GLU A 20 3.29 -19.58 23.96
CA GLU A 20 1.98 -20.25 23.85
C GLU A 20 0.84 -19.26 24.07
N LEU A 21 0.92 -18.47 25.12
CA LEU A 21 -0.06 -17.44 25.42
C LEU A 21 -0.08 -16.37 24.31
N GLU A 22 1.09 -15.99 23.76
CA GLU A 22 1.16 -15.07 22.62
C GLU A 22 0.43 -15.64 21.40
N ARG A 23 0.60 -16.92 21.10
CA ARG A 23 -0.10 -17.59 20.00
C ARG A 23 -1.63 -17.56 20.19
N GLN A 24 -2.09 -17.82 21.41
CA GLN A 24 -3.52 -17.78 21.76
C GLN A 24 -4.06 -16.33 21.65
N LEU A 25 -3.33 -15.34 22.14
CA LEU A 25 -3.68 -13.94 22.01
C LEU A 25 -3.81 -13.54 20.52
N LEU A 26 -2.87 -13.98 19.67
CA LEU A 26 -2.94 -13.72 18.22
C LEU A 26 -4.19 -14.31 17.59
N GLN A 27 -4.60 -15.51 17.99
CA GLN A 27 -5.82 -16.12 17.46
C GLN A 27 -7.07 -15.31 17.79
N VAL A 28 -7.13 -14.75 19.00
CA VAL A 28 -8.28 -13.95 19.47
C VAL A 28 -8.25 -12.53 18.90
N LEU A 29 -7.07 -11.90 18.86
CA LEU A 29 -6.90 -10.50 18.50
C LEU A 29 -6.80 -10.26 17.00
N ARG A 30 -6.56 -11.30 16.19
CA ARG A 30 -6.43 -11.18 14.74
C ARG A 30 -7.73 -10.65 14.13
N MET A 31 -7.61 -9.50 13.47
CA MET A 31 -8.74 -8.90 12.77
C MET A 31 -8.98 -9.60 11.42
N LYS A 32 -10.25 -9.97 11.14
CA LYS A 32 -10.66 -10.59 9.87
C LYS A 32 -9.83 -11.84 9.52
N PRO A 33 -9.77 -12.87 10.40
CA PRO A 33 -8.86 -14.02 10.27
C PRO A 33 -9.01 -14.78 8.95
N ARG A 34 -10.18 -14.74 8.33
CA ARG A 34 -10.43 -15.41 7.03
C ARG A 34 -9.69 -14.77 5.85
N ARG A 35 -9.20 -13.52 5.99
CA ARG A 35 -8.57 -12.79 4.88
C ARG A 35 -7.30 -13.46 4.35
N THR A 36 -6.53 -14.11 5.21
CA THR A 36 -5.30 -14.84 4.89
C THR A 36 -5.38 -16.32 5.26
N ALA A 37 -6.60 -16.89 5.34
CA ALA A 37 -6.80 -18.29 5.70
C ALA A 37 -6.20 -19.27 4.68
N SER A 38 -6.04 -18.85 3.43
CA SER A 38 -5.35 -19.57 2.36
C SER A 38 -3.83 -19.61 2.52
N GLY A 39 -3.26 -18.89 3.49
CA GLY A 39 -1.81 -18.70 3.62
C GLY A 39 -1.24 -17.62 2.68
N VAL A 40 -2.10 -16.89 1.98
CA VAL A 40 -1.70 -15.82 1.05
C VAL A 40 -2.29 -14.49 1.52
N ALA A 41 -1.46 -13.45 1.57
CA ALA A 41 -1.90 -12.09 1.84
C ALA A 41 -2.02 -11.32 0.52
N THR A 42 -3.24 -10.94 0.15
CA THR A 42 -3.49 -10.19 -1.07
C THR A 42 -3.31 -8.69 -0.84
N ILE A 43 -2.47 -8.08 -1.66
CA ILE A 43 -2.23 -6.63 -1.70
C ILE A 43 -2.66 -6.09 -3.05
N THR A 44 -3.63 -5.19 -3.02
CA THR A 44 -4.11 -4.48 -4.20
C THR A 44 -3.50 -3.10 -4.25
N VAL A 45 -2.90 -2.77 -5.38
CA VAL A 45 -2.31 -1.46 -5.70
C VAL A 45 -2.98 -0.86 -6.93
N ILE A 46 -3.10 0.45 -6.95
CA ILE A 46 -3.74 1.20 -8.02
C ILE A 46 -2.69 2.04 -8.74
N THR A 47 -2.70 2.01 -10.06
CA THR A 47 -1.87 2.88 -10.89
C THR A 47 -2.38 4.34 -10.84
N LYS A 48 -1.54 5.30 -11.21
CA LYS A 48 -1.97 6.70 -11.31
C LYS A 48 -3.05 6.88 -12.38
N PRO A 49 -3.85 7.97 -12.31
CA PRO A 49 -4.72 8.36 -13.43
C PRO A 49 -3.91 8.53 -14.71
N TRP A 50 -4.40 7.95 -15.81
CA TRP A 50 -3.76 8.01 -17.12
C TRP A 50 -4.81 7.93 -18.23
N PRO A 51 -4.62 8.60 -19.37
CA PRO A 51 -5.45 8.40 -20.54
C PRO A 51 -5.51 6.94 -20.95
N CYS A 52 -6.64 6.51 -21.45
CA CYS A 52 -6.85 5.15 -21.93
C CYS A 52 -7.25 5.20 -23.41
N SER A 53 -6.65 4.35 -24.22
CA SER A 53 -6.97 4.20 -25.64
C SER A 53 -8.37 3.62 -25.88
N GLY A 54 -8.96 2.96 -24.88
CA GLY A 54 -10.30 2.39 -24.94
C GLY A 54 -11.40 3.42 -24.67
N ASP A 55 -12.53 3.28 -25.36
CA ASP A 55 -13.76 4.04 -25.17
C ASP A 55 -14.89 3.11 -24.72
N CYS A 56 -14.72 2.49 -23.56
CA CYS A 56 -15.66 1.50 -23.03
C CYS A 56 -16.92 2.19 -22.48
N LEU A 57 -18.09 1.80 -22.94
CA LEU A 57 -19.39 2.35 -22.54
C LEU A 57 -19.64 2.27 -21.03
N PHE A 58 -19.16 1.23 -20.37
CA PHE A 58 -19.36 1.00 -18.92
C PHE A 58 -18.24 1.57 -18.05
N CYS A 59 -17.23 2.24 -18.60
CA CYS A 59 -16.12 2.76 -17.86
C CYS A 59 -16.51 4.09 -17.16
N PRO A 60 -16.50 4.16 -15.82
CA PRO A 60 -16.73 5.42 -15.14
C PRO A 60 -15.60 6.41 -15.44
N ASN A 61 -15.93 7.68 -15.51
CA ASN A 61 -15.00 8.76 -15.80
C ASN A 61 -14.78 9.65 -14.59
N ASP A 62 -14.02 9.16 -13.60
CA ASP A 62 -13.51 9.98 -12.50
C ASP A 62 -12.08 10.41 -12.86
N LEU A 63 -11.87 11.70 -13.10
CA LEU A 63 -10.57 12.25 -13.51
C LEU A 63 -9.48 12.12 -12.46
N ARG A 64 -9.85 11.84 -11.21
CA ARG A 64 -8.92 11.65 -10.09
C ARG A 64 -8.40 10.21 -10.01
N MET A 65 -9.03 9.30 -10.75
CA MET A 65 -8.75 7.87 -10.69
C MET A 65 -8.35 7.35 -12.06
N PRO A 66 -7.59 6.25 -12.13
CA PRO A 66 -7.43 5.55 -13.39
C PRO A 66 -8.79 5.08 -13.91
N LYS A 67 -8.91 4.93 -15.21
CA LYS A 67 -10.13 4.45 -15.87
C LYS A 67 -10.64 3.16 -15.21
N SER A 68 -11.94 2.99 -15.18
CA SER A 68 -12.69 1.89 -14.55
C SER A 68 -12.85 1.98 -13.04
N TYR A 69 -12.30 2.98 -12.37
CA TYR A 69 -12.32 3.09 -10.91
C TYR A 69 -12.93 4.40 -10.44
N LEU A 70 -13.54 4.34 -9.23
CA LEU A 70 -14.13 5.48 -8.56
C LEU A 70 -13.37 5.77 -7.26
N HIS A 71 -13.21 7.05 -6.96
CA HIS A 71 -12.48 7.51 -5.78
C HIS A 71 -13.04 6.98 -4.44
N ALA A 72 -14.36 6.72 -4.37
CA ALA A 72 -14.99 6.19 -3.16
C ALA A 72 -14.66 4.71 -2.87
N GLU A 73 -14.06 4.00 -3.82
CA GLU A 73 -13.65 2.61 -3.62
C GLU A 73 -12.50 2.51 -2.61
N PRO A 74 -12.52 1.54 -1.66
CA PRO A 74 -11.52 1.48 -0.60
C PRO A 74 -10.07 1.34 -1.07
N ALA A 75 -9.82 0.70 -2.22
CA ALA A 75 -8.48 0.59 -2.79
C ALA A 75 -8.02 1.92 -3.38
N CYS A 76 -8.92 2.60 -4.10
CA CYS A 76 -8.67 3.90 -4.73
C CYS A 76 -8.42 4.99 -3.69
N ALA A 77 -9.25 5.06 -2.63
CA ALA A 77 -9.04 6.00 -1.54
C ALA A 77 -7.67 5.84 -0.85
N ARG A 78 -7.20 4.59 -0.69
CA ARG A 78 -5.84 4.34 -0.16
C ARG A 78 -4.74 4.73 -1.14
N ALA A 79 -4.94 4.47 -2.42
CA ALA A 79 -3.98 4.85 -3.45
C ALA A 79 -3.86 6.37 -3.57
N GLU A 80 -4.98 7.09 -3.50
CA GLU A 80 -5.00 8.56 -3.45
C GLU A 80 -4.25 9.10 -2.23
N GLN A 81 -4.46 8.50 -1.05
CA GLN A 81 -3.72 8.85 0.17
C GLN A 81 -2.20 8.60 0.04
N ALA A 82 -1.82 7.59 -0.72
CA ALA A 82 -0.43 7.27 -1.05
C ALA A 82 0.07 8.00 -2.33
N CYS A 83 -0.68 8.96 -2.86
CA CYS A 83 -0.36 9.67 -4.10
C CYS A 83 -0.07 8.75 -5.29
N PHE A 84 -0.71 7.58 -5.33
CA PHE A 84 -0.51 6.52 -6.32
C PHE A 84 0.94 5.99 -6.37
N ASP A 85 1.75 6.28 -5.36
CA ASP A 85 3.09 5.74 -5.24
C ASP A 85 3.01 4.22 -4.93
N PRO A 86 3.61 3.35 -5.75
CA PRO A 86 3.52 1.90 -5.58
C PRO A 86 4.21 1.39 -4.31
N TYR A 87 5.37 1.96 -3.97
CA TYR A 87 6.10 1.60 -2.76
C TYR A 87 5.28 1.90 -1.49
N LEU A 88 4.70 3.10 -1.42
CA LEU A 88 3.90 3.53 -0.27
C LEU A 88 2.63 2.68 -0.12
N GLN A 89 1.96 2.35 -1.23
CA GLN A 89 0.77 1.50 -1.20
C GLN A 89 1.08 0.11 -0.63
N VAL A 90 2.17 -0.52 -1.09
CA VAL A 90 2.59 -1.85 -0.62
C VAL A 90 3.03 -1.80 0.84
N SER A 91 3.93 -0.87 1.20
CA SER A 91 4.48 -0.74 2.56
C SER A 91 3.40 -0.48 3.60
N ALA A 92 2.46 0.45 3.30
CA ALA A 92 1.34 0.72 4.19
C ALA A 92 0.45 -0.51 4.35
N ARG A 93 0.28 -1.29 3.29
CA ARG A 93 -0.55 -2.48 3.32
C ARG A 93 0.09 -3.63 4.08
N LEU A 94 1.39 -3.87 3.89
CA LEU A 94 2.18 -4.84 4.65
C LEU A 94 2.13 -4.52 6.14
N THR A 95 2.38 -3.26 6.49
CA THR A 95 2.32 -2.79 7.87
C THR A 95 0.95 -3.04 8.49
N ALA A 96 -0.13 -2.67 7.79
CA ALA A 96 -1.48 -2.89 8.30
C ALA A 96 -1.81 -4.37 8.48
N LEU A 97 -1.39 -5.25 7.56
CA LEU A 97 -1.60 -6.70 7.66
C LEU A 97 -0.82 -7.28 8.84
N SER A 98 0.46 -6.92 8.99
CA SER A 98 1.30 -7.33 10.11
C SER A 98 0.72 -6.87 11.44
N GLN A 99 0.30 -5.61 11.58
CA GLN A 99 -0.32 -5.09 12.79
C GLN A 99 -1.64 -5.76 13.15
N MET A 100 -2.38 -6.25 12.16
CA MET A 100 -3.60 -7.04 12.36
C MET A 100 -3.32 -8.52 12.69
N GLY A 101 -2.05 -8.95 12.73
CA GLY A 101 -1.64 -10.33 13.03
C GLY A 101 -1.75 -11.29 11.85
N HIS A 102 -1.74 -10.79 10.61
CA HIS A 102 -1.69 -11.64 9.43
C HIS A 102 -0.25 -12.02 9.09
N ALA A 103 -0.05 -13.25 8.62
CA ALA A 103 1.20 -13.67 7.99
C ALA A 103 1.35 -12.96 6.63
N THR A 104 2.57 -12.51 6.33
CA THR A 104 2.92 -11.77 5.12
C THR A 104 4.08 -12.42 4.36
N ASP A 105 4.36 -13.67 4.62
CA ASP A 105 5.44 -14.46 4.01
C ASP A 105 5.14 -14.83 2.56
N LYS A 106 3.87 -14.86 2.18
CA LYS A 106 3.42 -15.09 0.81
C LYS A 106 2.44 -14.01 0.40
N ILE A 107 2.84 -13.22 -0.57
CA ILE A 107 2.05 -12.09 -1.08
C ILE A 107 1.55 -12.38 -2.48
N GLU A 108 0.26 -12.07 -2.71
CA GLU A 108 -0.32 -11.93 -4.03
C GLU A 108 -0.52 -10.45 -4.32
N LEU A 109 0.19 -9.93 -5.33
CA LEU A 109 0.03 -8.55 -5.80
C LEU A 109 -1.02 -8.48 -6.90
N ILE A 110 -2.00 -7.60 -6.74
CA ILE A 110 -2.99 -7.29 -7.74
C ILE A 110 -2.82 -5.83 -8.16
N VAL A 111 -2.35 -5.62 -9.38
CA VAL A 111 -2.24 -4.28 -9.98
C VAL A 111 -3.53 -3.96 -10.70
N LEU A 112 -4.17 -2.87 -10.31
CA LEU A 112 -5.41 -2.36 -10.88
C LEU A 112 -5.17 -0.97 -11.49
N GLY A 113 -5.92 -0.66 -12.54
CA GLY A 113 -5.82 0.62 -13.23
C GLY A 113 -6.56 0.59 -14.55
N GLY A 114 -6.29 1.56 -15.43
CA GLY A 114 -6.73 1.52 -16.82
C GLY A 114 -5.97 0.47 -17.63
N THR A 115 -5.91 0.66 -18.95
CA THR A 115 -5.15 -0.22 -19.85
C THR A 115 -3.65 -0.08 -19.54
N TRP A 116 -3.05 -1.17 -19.05
CA TRP A 116 -1.64 -1.15 -18.62
C TRP A 116 -0.67 -0.74 -19.73
N SER A 117 -0.90 -1.21 -20.96
CA SER A 117 -0.08 -0.90 -22.14
C SER A 117 -0.15 0.57 -22.60
N ASP A 118 -1.10 1.35 -22.08
CA ASP A 118 -1.21 2.77 -22.40
C ASP A 118 -0.27 3.63 -21.56
N TYR A 119 0.28 3.06 -20.48
CA TYR A 119 1.27 3.78 -19.66
C TYR A 119 2.63 3.78 -20.35
N PRO A 120 3.44 4.86 -20.22
CA PRO A 120 4.81 4.90 -20.72
C PRO A 120 5.64 3.75 -20.14
N GLU A 121 6.54 3.19 -20.93
CA GLU A 121 7.40 2.07 -20.54
C GLU A 121 8.25 2.40 -19.29
N GLY A 122 8.77 3.63 -19.19
CA GLY A 122 9.50 4.10 -18.02
C GLY A 122 8.64 4.04 -16.75
N TYR A 123 7.37 4.46 -16.83
CA TYR A 123 6.44 4.33 -15.70
C TYR A 123 6.16 2.88 -15.34
N GLN A 124 5.93 2.01 -16.33
CA GLN A 124 5.67 0.59 -16.08
C GLN A 124 6.85 -0.05 -15.33
N THR A 125 8.08 0.20 -15.82
CA THR A 125 9.31 -0.33 -15.23
C THR A 125 9.52 0.20 -13.81
N TRP A 126 9.39 1.50 -13.62
CA TRP A 126 9.48 2.13 -12.30
C TRP A 126 8.42 1.58 -11.33
N PHE A 127 7.17 1.52 -11.76
CA PHE A 127 6.05 1.04 -10.92
C PHE A 127 6.30 -0.39 -10.43
N MET A 128 6.68 -1.29 -11.32
CA MET A 128 6.97 -2.68 -10.95
C MET A 128 8.21 -2.79 -10.06
N SER A 129 9.27 -2.04 -10.35
CA SER A 129 10.48 -2.00 -9.53
C SER A 129 10.17 -1.58 -8.08
N GLU A 130 9.38 -0.52 -7.91
CA GLU A 130 8.99 -0.02 -6.59
C GLU A 130 8.08 -0.99 -5.82
N LEU A 131 7.20 -1.72 -6.50
CA LEU A 131 6.41 -2.79 -5.89
C LEU A 131 7.31 -3.88 -5.29
N PHE A 132 8.28 -4.37 -6.08
CA PHE A 132 9.20 -5.41 -5.61
C PHE A 132 10.17 -4.88 -4.56
N ARG A 133 10.62 -3.63 -4.67
CA ARG A 133 11.43 -2.99 -3.63
C ARG A 133 10.68 -2.98 -2.30
N ALA A 134 9.42 -2.53 -2.28
CA ALA A 134 8.61 -2.49 -1.07
C ALA A 134 8.32 -3.87 -0.45
N LEU A 135 8.26 -4.92 -1.28
CA LEU A 135 8.09 -6.29 -0.81
C LEU A 135 9.36 -6.89 -0.20
N ASN A 136 10.54 -6.46 -0.67
CA ASN A 136 11.83 -6.96 -0.22
C ASN A 136 12.41 -6.14 0.95
N ASP A 137 12.01 -4.88 1.08
CA ASP A 137 12.36 -4.08 2.24
C ASP A 137 11.62 -4.62 3.48
N ASP A 138 12.26 -4.56 4.63
CA ASP A 138 11.57 -4.85 5.88
C ASP A 138 10.41 -3.86 6.04
N ALA A 139 9.19 -4.35 5.91
CA ALA A 139 7.99 -3.52 5.94
C ALA A 139 7.89 -2.66 7.22
N VAL A 140 8.47 -3.13 8.31
CA VAL A 140 8.54 -2.40 9.59
C VAL A 140 9.62 -1.32 9.53
N ALA A 141 10.79 -1.64 8.99
CA ALA A 141 11.89 -0.68 8.84
C ALA A 141 11.58 0.36 7.75
N GLY A 142 11.02 -0.06 6.63
CA GLY A 142 10.61 0.83 5.54
C GLY A 142 9.57 1.87 5.97
N VAL A 143 8.59 1.47 6.77
CA VAL A 143 7.58 2.39 7.33
C VAL A 143 8.19 3.34 8.36
N ALA A 144 9.09 2.84 9.22
CA ALA A 144 9.76 3.68 10.20
C ALA A 144 10.75 4.67 9.55
N ALA A 145 11.36 4.28 8.43
CA ALA A 145 12.29 5.13 7.68
C ALA A 145 11.57 6.11 6.73
N ASN A 146 10.30 5.88 6.41
CA ASN A 146 9.55 6.74 5.52
C ASN A 146 8.74 7.78 6.32
N PRO A 147 9.16 9.05 6.36
CA PRO A 147 8.49 10.09 7.14
C PRO A 147 7.04 10.34 6.68
N MET A 148 6.67 9.91 5.47
CA MET A 148 5.31 10.04 4.95
C MET A 148 4.32 9.08 5.62
N LEU A 149 4.75 7.84 5.91
CA LEU A 149 3.89 6.85 6.57
C LEU A 149 3.83 7.03 8.09
N ALA A 150 4.79 7.77 8.65
CA ALA A 150 4.80 8.12 10.06
C ALA A 150 3.85 9.28 10.41
N ARG A 151 3.34 10.01 9.42
CA ARG A 151 2.44 11.16 9.62
C ARG A 151 1.02 10.81 9.18
N PRO A 152 0.02 10.88 10.06
CA PRO A 152 -1.37 10.86 9.64
C PRO A 152 -1.65 12.16 8.85
N GLY A 153 -1.93 12.01 7.56
CA GLY A 153 -2.35 13.11 6.68
C GLY A 153 -1.21 13.91 6.07
N ILE A 154 -0.66 13.39 4.98
CA ILE A 154 0.24 14.16 4.11
C ILE A 154 -0.56 15.28 3.45
N SER A 155 -0.06 16.51 3.54
CA SER A 155 -0.67 17.62 2.82
C SER A 155 -0.48 17.43 1.32
N ARG A 156 -1.45 17.92 0.53
CA ARG A 156 -1.39 17.89 -0.94
C ARG A 156 -0.10 18.52 -1.50
N ALA A 157 0.45 19.52 -0.80
CA ALA A 157 1.70 20.19 -1.16
C ALA A 157 2.95 19.33 -0.88
N GLU A 158 2.91 18.47 0.12
CA GLU A 158 3.97 17.49 0.42
C GLU A 158 3.95 16.33 -0.56
N ALA A 159 2.77 15.87 -0.94
CA ALA A 159 2.57 14.89 -1.98
C ALA A 159 3.09 15.39 -3.35
N GLY A 160 2.86 16.66 -3.68
CA GLY A 160 3.38 17.28 -4.91
C GLY A 160 4.90 17.26 -4.99
N ARG A 161 5.61 17.58 -3.91
CA ARG A 161 7.08 17.59 -3.88
C ARG A 161 7.71 16.20 -4.09
N LEU A 162 7.05 15.15 -3.66
CA LEU A 162 7.51 13.76 -3.85
C LEU A 162 7.22 13.24 -5.26
N LEU A 163 6.23 13.81 -5.92
CA LEU A 163 5.97 13.57 -7.34
C LEU A 163 7.00 14.29 -8.22
N ASP A 164 7.54 15.43 -7.77
CA ASP A 164 8.57 16.18 -8.48
C ASP A 164 9.94 15.44 -8.50
N ASP A 165 10.22 14.58 -7.53
CA ASP A 165 11.39 13.72 -7.48
C ASP A 165 11.25 12.42 -8.30
N ALA A 166 10.06 12.14 -8.85
CA ALA A 166 9.86 11.01 -9.76
C ALA A 166 10.46 11.33 -11.14
N PRO A 167 11.00 10.33 -11.87
CA PRO A 167 11.54 10.57 -13.20
C PRO A 167 10.51 11.26 -14.08
N ALA A 168 10.93 12.28 -14.83
CA ALA A 168 10.05 13.20 -15.56
C ALA A 168 9.09 12.51 -16.55
N ASP A 169 9.46 11.32 -17.04
CA ASP A 169 8.67 10.45 -17.90
C ASP A 169 7.66 9.56 -17.13
N ALA A 170 7.77 9.50 -15.82
CA ALA A 170 6.83 8.75 -14.96
C ALA A 170 5.59 9.56 -14.56
N LEU A 171 5.57 10.88 -14.77
CA LEU A 171 4.48 11.76 -14.37
C LEU A 171 3.69 12.27 -15.58
N PRO A 172 2.33 12.23 -15.54
CA PRO A 172 1.56 12.99 -16.49
C PRO A 172 1.74 14.49 -16.19
N PRO A 173 1.64 15.38 -17.19
CA PRO A 173 1.49 16.78 -16.91
C PRO A 173 0.27 16.97 -15.98
N VAL A 174 0.49 17.69 -14.89
CA VAL A 174 -0.61 18.08 -14.00
C VAL A 174 -1.53 18.94 -14.84
N VAL A 175 -2.66 18.39 -15.25
CA VAL A 175 -3.72 19.19 -15.86
C VAL A 175 -4.31 20.02 -14.72
N ALA A 176 -4.05 21.31 -14.81
CA ALA A 176 -4.58 22.31 -13.89
C ALA A 176 -6.11 22.37 -13.93
#